data_697d44074b7f49c9de68cce52812f467
#
_entry.id   697d44074b7f49c9de68cce52812f467
#
_cell.length_a   1.000
_cell.length_b   1.000
_cell.length_c   1.000
_cell.angle_alpha   90.00
_cell.angle_beta   90.00
_cell.angle_gamma   90.00
#
_symmetry.space_group_name_H-M   'P 1'
#
loop_
_entity.id
_entity.type
_entity.pdbx_description
1 polymer ?
#
loop_
_entity_poly.entity_id
_entity_poly.type
_entity_poly.pdbx_seq_one_letter_code
_entity_poly.pdbx_strand_id
1 'polypeptide(L)'
;QRIHAELQSRGSVGREEHRVQTLVPRQEMTGADRSWAQQYQINDILRYSRSSRETGIAKGEYTRVKSIDAQNNQLTVLRAGGSETTYDPRRQMGVSVYREQEKAFSVGDRIQFIAPNRELKIANRELGTVENIAPDATMRLKLDNGQSMDYEPQRHPHLDYGYAVTS
;
A
#
# COMPACT_ATOMS: atom_id res chain seq x y z
N GLN A 1 -5.44 -0.83 -16.49
CA GLN A 1 -6.01 0.49 -16.24
C GLN A 1 -6.36 1.18 -17.57
N ARG A 2 -7.62 1.08 -17.92
CA ARG A 2 -8.08 1.58 -19.22
C ARG A 2 -7.90 3.08 -19.35
N ILE A 3 -8.27 3.84 -18.31
CA ILE A 3 -8.14 5.30 -18.35
C ILE A 3 -6.69 5.70 -18.55
N HIS A 4 -5.79 5.06 -17.84
CA HIS A 4 -4.36 5.34 -17.94
C HIS A 4 -3.86 5.05 -19.36
N ALA A 5 -4.24 3.93 -19.96
CA ALA A 5 -3.83 3.57 -21.31
C ALA A 5 -4.37 4.55 -22.35
N GLU A 6 -5.60 4.99 -22.19
CA GLU A 6 -6.17 5.97 -23.12
C GLU A 6 -5.45 7.30 -23.07
N LEU A 7 -5.13 7.77 -21.87
CA LEU A 7 -4.40 9.03 -21.71
C LEU A 7 -3.02 8.96 -22.34
N GLN A 8 -2.34 7.82 -22.21
CA GLN A 8 -1.05 7.61 -22.85
C GLN A 8 -1.16 7.62 -24.37
N SER A 9 -2.14 6.92 -24.92
CA SER A 9 -2.30 6.84 -26.37
C SER A 9 -2.66 8.18 -26.98
N ARG A 10 -3.26 9.07 -26.21
CA ARG A 10 -3.56 10.43 -26.65
C ARG A 10 -2.42 11.41 -26.45
N GLY A 11 -1.32 10.97 -25.85
CA GLY A 11 -0.20 11.83 -25.54
C GLY A 11 -0.43 12.77 -24.36
N SER A 12 -1.48 12.52 -23.56
CA SER A 12 -1.78 13.34 -22.39
C SER A 12 -0.89 13.08 -21.20
N VAL A 13 -0.22 11.91 -21.16
CA VAL A 13 0.74 11.55 -20.13
C VAL A 13 2.04 11.12 -20.80
N GLY A 14 3.10 10.93 -19.99
CA GLY A 14 4.40 10.52 -20.50
C GLY A 14 4.36 9.17 -21.20
N ARG A 15 5.32 8.94 -22.09
CA ARG A 15 5.35 7.73 -22.89
C ARG A 15 5.88 6.53 -22.15
N GLU A 16 6.78 6.75 -21.19
CA GLU A 16 7.40 5.67 -20.45
C GLU A 16 6.56 5.32 -19.24
N GLU A 17 6.37 4.01 -19.04
CA GLU A 17 5.71 3.51 -17.85
C GLU A 17 6.73 2.90 -16.91
N HIS A 18 6.56 3.17 -15.62
CA HIS A 18 7.37 2.56 -14.58
C HIS A 18 6.43 1.79 -13.66
N ARG A 19 6.71 0.51 -13.51
CA ARG A 19 5.88 -0.37 -12.68
C ARG A 19 6.43 -0.41 -11.26
N VAL A 20 5.55 -0.17 -10.30
CA VAL A 20 5.91 -0.20 -8.89
C VAL A 20 4.88 -1.01 -8.11
N GLN A 21 5.35 -1.64 -7.03
CA GLN A 21 4.44 -2.32 -6.11
C GLN A 21 3.88 -1.32 -5.13
N THR A 22 2.57 -1.30 -5.01
CA THR A 22 1.88 -0.45 -4.05
C THR A 22 1.03 -1.30 -3.12
N LEU A 23 0.65 -0.73 -1.99
CA LEU A 23 -0.24 -1.38 -1.03
C LEU A 23 -1.59 -0.69 -1.07
N VAL A 24 -2.64 -1.46 -1.36
CA VAL A 24 -4.00 -0.97 -1.44
C VAL A 24 -4.80 -1.57 -0.30
N PRO A 25 -5.51 -0.75 0.50
CA PRO A 25 -6.29 -1.29 1.61
C PRO A 25 -7.36 -2.27 1.13
N ARG A 26 -7.54 -3.35 1.87
CA ARG A 26 -8.64 -4.28 1.64
C ARG A 26 -9.89 -3.72 2.31
N GLN A 27 -10.59 -2.87 1.61
CA GLN A 27 -11.73 -2.14 2.16
C GLN A 27 -12.92 -3.04 2.47
N GLU A 28 -12.99 -4.18 1.83
CA GLU A 28 -14.05 -5.14 2.09
C GLU A 28 -13.93 -5.83 3.45
N MET A 29 -12.74 -5.77 4.09
CA MET A 29 -12.56 -6.35 5.41
C MET A 29 -13.02 -5.38 6.49
N THR A 30 -13.97 -5.83 7.30
CA THR A 30 -14.42 -5.05 8.46
C THR A 30 -13.53 -5.32 9.67
N GLY A 31 -13.75 -4.56 10.74
CA GLY A 31 -13.04 -4.80 11.99
C GLY A 31 -13.30 -6.20 12.53
N ALA A 32 -14.54 -6.69 12.39
CA ALA A 32 -14.87 -8.04 12.83
C ALA A 32 -14.17 -9.11 11.98
N ASP A 33 -14.04 -8.86 10.68
CA ASP A 33 -13.38 -9.81 9.78
C ASP A 33 -11.92 -10.03 10.15
N ARG A 34 -11.25 -9.01 10.66
CA ARG A 34 -9.83 -9.10 11.03
C ARG A 34 -9.55 -10.05 12.17
N SER A 35 -10.58 -10.46 12.90
CA SER A 35 -10.46 -11.44 13.98
C SER A 35 -10.42 -12.88 13.49
N TRP A 36 -10.71 -13.11 12.20
CA TRP A 36 -10.86 -14.45 11.67
C TRP A 36 -9.84 -14.75 10.58
N ALA A 37 -9.03 -15.77 10.80
CA ALA A 37 -7.99 -16.17 9.87
C ALA A 37 -8.53 -16.44 8.47
N GLN A 38 -9.72 -17.02 8.37
CA GLN A 38 -10.31 -17.37 7.09
C GLN A 38 -10.63 -16.17 6.20
N GLN A 39 -10.71 -14.96 6.77
CA GLN A 39 -10.99 -13.75 6.00
C GLN A 39 -9.74 -13.19 5.34
N TYR A 40 -8.57 -13.63 5.76
CA TYR A 40 -7.31 -13.20 5.17
C TYR A 40 -7.01 -14.02 3.92
N GLN A 41 -6.13 -13.48 3.08
CA GLN A 41 -5.65 -14.17 1.89
C GLN A 41 -4.14 -14.30 1.95
N ILE A 42 -3.63 -15.36 1.34
CA ILE A 42 -2.19 -15.54 1.20
C ILE A 42 -1.62 -14.32 0.47
N ASN A 43 -0.50 -13.82 0.95
CA ASN A 43 0.20 -12.64 0.45
C ASN A 43 -0.43 -11.30 0.84
N ASP A 44 -1.49 -11.29 1.64
CA ASP A 44 -1.94 -10.04 2.25
C ASP A 44 -0.81 -9.43 3.05
N ILE A 45 -0.71 -8.10 3.02
CA ILE A 45 0.28 -7.36 3.80
C ILE A 45 -0.41 -6.76 5.01
N LEU A 46 0.16 -7.00 6.18
CA LEU A 46 -0.39 -6.52 7.44
C LEU A 46 0.53 -5.45 8.02
N ARG A 47 -0.06 -4.36 8.49
CA ARG A 47 0.65 -3.31 9.20
C ARG A 47 0.10 -3.24 10.61
N TYR A 48 0.99 -3.16 11.59
CA TYR A 48 0.62 -3.20 12.99
C TYR A 48 0.76 -1.81 13.61
N SER A 49 -0.34 -1.27 14.13
CA SER A 49 -0.31 0.02 14.82
C SER A 49 -0.02 -0.13 16.31
N ARG A 50 0.07 -1.35 16.79
CA ARG A 50 0.39 -1.65 18.20
C ARG A 50 1.41 -2.78 18.26
N SER A 51 2.34 -2.67 19.22
CA SER A 51 3.27 -3.75 19.48
C SER A 51 2.59 -4.86 20.27
N SER A 52 3.14 -6.08 20.18
CA SER A 52 2.63 -7.24 20.92
C SER A 52 3.81 -7.96 21.57
N ARG A 53 3.73 -8.15 22.88
CA ARG A 53 4.73 -8.94 23.61
C ARG A 53 4.63 -10.41 23.24
N GLU A 54 3.43 -10.88 22.98
CA GLU A 54 3.18 -12.29 22.70
C GLU A 54 3.84 -12.71 21.39
N THR A 55 3.76 -11.89 20.36
CA THR A 55 4.32 -12.21 19.04
C THR A 55 5.69 -11.61 18.81
N GLY A 56 6.06 -10.60 19.59
CA GLY A 56 7.28 -9.84 19.36
C GLY A 56 7.18 -8.84 18.22
N ILE A 57 6.01 -8.69 17.62
CA ILE A 57 5.80 -7.77 16.51
C ILE A 57 5.78 -6.34 17.05
N ALA A 58 6.54 -5.45 16.40
CA ALA A 58 6.67 -4.07 16.82
C ALA A 58 5.64 -3.17 16.13
N LYS A 59 5.30 -2.06 16.80
CA LYS A 59 4.47 -1.03 16.21
C LYS A 59 5.10 -0.52 14.91
N GLY A 60 4.31 -0.44 13.86
CA GLY A 60 4.78 0.02 12.56
C GLY A 60 5.37 -1.07 11.68
N GLU A 61 5.51 -2.27 12.20
CA GLU A 61 6.05 -3.39 11.44
C GLU A 61 5.06 -3.83 10.37
N TYR A 62 5.58 -4.35 9.25
CA TYR A 62 4.81 -4.95 8.17
C TYR A 62 5.13 -6.44 8.10
N THR A 63 4.12 -7.24 7.83
CA THR A 63 4.30 -8.69 7.62
C THR A 63 3.49 -9.13 6.41
N ARG A 64 3.81 -10.32 5.90
CA ARG A 64 3.08 -10.93 4.78
C ARG A 64 2.42 -12.22 5.27
N VAL A 65 1.14 -12.40 4.96
CA VAL A 65 0.44 -13.64 5.29
C VAL A 65 1.00 -14.78 4.45
N LYS A 66 1.55 -15.77 5.11
CA LYS A 66 2.17 -16.91 4.45
C LYS A 66 1.27 -18.14 4.45
N SER A 67 0.59 -18.41 5.56
CA SER A 67 -0.35 -19.50 5.62
C SER A 67 -1.52 -19.17 6.56
N ILE A 68 -2.62 -19.84 6.34
CA ILE A 68 -3.88 -19.60 7.04
C ILE A 68 -4.39 -20.94 7.54
N ASP A 69 -4.63 -21.04 8.86
CA ASP A 69 -5.26 -22.20 9.48
C ASP A 69 -6.64 -21.75 9.98
N ALA A 70 -7.63 -21.91 9.13
CA ALA A 70 -8.98 -21.47 9.45
C ALA A 70 -9.59 -22.28 10.58
N GLN A 71 -9.24 -23.54 10.67
CA GLN A 71 -9.81 -24.45 11.69
C GLN A 71 -9.40 -24.03 13.09
N ASN A 72 -8.14 -23.66 13.28
CA ASN A 72 -7.60 -23.26 14.58
C ASN A 72 -7.52 -21.74 14.74
N ASN A 73 -7.99 -21.02 13.75
CA ASN A 73 -7.95 -19.57 13.69
C ASN A 73 -6.56 -19.01 13.94
N GLN A 74 -5.60 -19.46 13.14
CA GLN A 74 -4.20 -19.05 13.24
C GLN A 74 -3.72 -18.48 11.90
N LEU A 75 -2.92 -17.42 11.98
CA LEU A 75 -2.20 -16.88 10.83
C LEU A 75 -0.72 -17.09 11.03
N THR A 76 -0.02 -17.54 9.98
CA THR A 76 1.43 -17.54 9.94
C THR A 76 1.86 -16.41 9.04
N VAL A 77 2.64 -15.48 9.57
CA VAL A 77 3.08 -14.31 8.83
C VAL A 77 4.60 -14.31 8.72
N LEU A 78 5.08 -13.82 7.58
CA LEU A 78 6.51 -13.66 7.31
C LEU A 78 6.90 -12.24 7.68
N ARG A 79 7.89 -12.11 8.57
CA ARG A 79 8.39 -10.83 9.03
C ARG A 79 9.51 -10.34 8.13
N ALA A 80 9.80 -9.04 8.18
CA ALA A 80 10.81 -8.41 7.32
C ALA A 80 12.19 -9.07 7.41
N GLY A 81 12.54 -9.58 8.58
CA GLY A 81 13.82 -10.27 8.77
C GLY A 81 13.87 -11.69 8.26
N GLY A 82 12.78 -12.20 7.69
CA GLY A 82 12.72 -13.56 7.18
C GLY A 82 12.17 -14.58 8.18
N SER A 83 11.93 -14.20 9.42
CA SER A 83 11.34 -15.09 10.42
C SER A 83 9.83 -15.17 10.23
N GLU A 84 9.26 -16.26 10.73
CA GLU A 84 7.81 -16.47 10.69
C GLU A 84 7.24 -16.42 12.10
N THR A 85 6.04 -15.91 12.22
CA THR A 85 5.33 -15.83 13.48
C THR A 85 3.91 -16.34 13.26
N THR A 86 3.44 -17.19 14.14
CA THR A 86 2.07 -17.73 14.07
C THR A 86 1.30 -17.19 15.26
N TYR A 87 0.11 -16.66 15.01
CA TYR A 87 -0.71 -16.14 16.10
C TYR A 87 -2.20 -16.20 15.74
N ASP A 88 -3.03 -16.06 16.77
CA ASP A 88 -4.48 -15.96 16.63
C ASP A 88 -4.84 -14.50 16.35
N PRO A 89 -5.44 -14.19 15.19
CA PRO A 89 -5.75 -12.80 14.85
C PRO A 89 -6.70 -12.09 15.81
N ARG A 90 -7.45 -12.83 16.62
CA ARG A 90 -8.30 -12.22 17.66
C ARG A 90 -7.48 -11.56 18.76
N ARG A 91 -6.23 -11.97 18.92
CA ARG A 91 -5.34 -11.45 19.98
C ARG A 91 -4.48 -10.28 19.54
N GLN A 92 -4.47 -9.99 18.23
CA GLN A 92 -3.64 -8.93 17.69
C GLN A 92 -4.53 -7.75 17.28
N MET A 93 -4.46 -6.68 18.06
CA MET A 93 -5.22 -5.47 17.82
C MET A 93 -4.46 -4.52 16.90
N GLY A 94 -5.19 -3.63 16.25
CA GLY A 94 -4.58 -2.55 15.50
C GLY A 94 -3.92 -2.98 14.20
N VAL A 95 -4.49 -3.99 13.54
CA VAL A 95 -3.97 -4.50 12.28
C VAL A 95 -4.71 -3.84 11.12
N SER A 96 -3.94 -3.33 10.16
CA SER A 96 -4.47 -2.86 8.87
C SER A 96 -4.07 -3.86 7.80
N VAL A 97 -4.99 -4.19 6.91
CA VAL A 97 -4.77 -5.22 5.89
C VAL A 97 -4.72 -4.58 4.52
N TYR A 98 -3.68 -4.89 3.77
CA TYR A 98 -3.47 -4.36 2.43
C TYR A 98 -3.27 -5.49 1.45
N ARG A 99 -3.58 -5.20 0.19
CA ARG A 99 -3.23 -6.08 -0.93
C ARG A 99 -2.10 -5.44 -1.70
N GLU A 100 -1.09 -6.24 -2.02
CA GLU A 100 -0.01 -5.79 -2.86
C GLU A 100 -0.52 -5.74 -4.30
N GLN A 101 -0.27 -4.62 -4.98
CA GLN A 101 -0.73 -4.44 -6.35
C GLN A 101 0.33 -3.71 -7.15
N GLU A 102 0.70 -4.24 -8.30
CA GLU A 102 1.60 -3.57 -9.21
C GLU A 102 0.83 -2.52 -9.99
N LYS A 103 1.37 -1.31 -10.04
CA LYS A 103 0.78 -0.20 -10.78
C LYS A 103 1.83 0.44 -11.67
N ALA A 104 1.43 0.84 -12.86
CA ALA A 104 2.28 1.53 -13.79
C ALA A 104 2.02 3.03 -13.70
N PHE A 105 3.09 3.82 -13.57
CA PHE A 105 3.00 5.27 -13.51
C PHE A 105 3.82 5.89 -14.63
N SER A 106 3.34 7.02 -15.14
CA SER A 106 4.02 7.78 -16.18
C SER A 106 4.03 9.26 -15.80
N VAL A 107 4.95 10.00 -16.40
CA VAL A 107 4.98 11.46 -16.23
C VAL A 107 3.63 12.04 -16.66
N GLY A 108 3.05 12.90 -15.84
CA GLY A 108 1.76 13.50 -16.07
C GLY A 108 0.60 12.80 -15.38
N ASP A 109 0.84 11.59 -14.83
CA ASP A 109 -0.20 10.88 -14.13
C ASP A 109 -0.64 11.61 -12.86
N ARG A 110 -1.94 11.55 -12.58
CA ARG A 110 -2.47 11.99 -11.29
C ARG A 110 -2.35 10.87 -10.30
N ILE A 111 -1.96 11.21 -9.08
CA ILE A 111 -1.81 10.23 -8.01
C ILE A 111 -2.56 10.71 -6.77
N GLN A 112 -2.88 9.75 -5.90
CA GLN A 112 -3.52 10.01 -4.62
C GLN A 112 -2.82 9.18 -3.55
N PHE A 113 -2.53 9.82 -2.42
CA PHE A 113 -1.97 9.10 -1.27
C PHE A 113 -3.12 8.49 -0.49
N ILE A 114 -3.03 7.18 -0.23
CA ILE A 114 -4.10 6.42 0.43
C ILE A 114 -3.81 6.12 1.89
N ALA A 115 -2.74 6.75 2.42
CA ALA A 115 -2.43 6.77 3.84
C ALA A 115 -1.61 8.01 4.13
N PRO A 116 -1.73 8.60 5.34
CA PRO A 116 -0.90 9.75 5.67
C PRO A 116 0.56 9.33 5.83
N ASN A 117 1.47 10.24 5.50
CA ASN A 117 2.90 10.01 5.65
C ASN A 117 3.48 11.17 6.44
N ARG A 118 3.78 10.95 7.72
CA ARG A 118 4.28 11.99 8.61
C ARG A 118 5.69 12.44 8.23
N GLU A 119 6.52 11.52 7.76
CA GLU A 119 7.89 11.82 7.37
C GLU A 119 7.91 12.84 6.22
N LEU A 120 7.03 12.66 5.25
CA LEU A 120 6.93 13.53 4.09
C LEU A 120 5.89 14.63 4.27
N LYS A 121 5.19 14.66 5.40
CA LYS A 121 4.13 15.63 5.72
C LYS A 121 3.00 15.57 4.70
N ILE A 122 2.61 14.37 4.33
CA ILE A 122 1.53 14.13 3.37
C ILE A 122 0.28 13.69 4.11
N ALA A 123 -0.83 14.33 3.82
CA ALA A 123 -2.12 13.95 4.37
C ALA A 123 -2.73 12.81 3.58
N ASN A 124 -3.59 12.03 4.24
CA ASN A 124 -4.37 11.00 3.57
C ASN A 124 -5.26 11.65 2.51
N ARG A 125 -5.34 11.03 1.34
CA ARG A 125 -6.11 11.48 0.17
C ARG A 125 -5.57 12.73 -0.50
N GLU A 126 -4.35 13.15 -0.16
CA GLU A 126 -3.73 14.25 -0.87
C GLU A 126 -3.46 13.86 -2.33
N LEU A 127 -3.66 14.81 -3.25
CA LEU A 127 -3.51 14.58 -4.68
C LEU A 127 -2.25 15.26 -5.19
N GLY A 128 -1.69 14.70 -6.25
CA GLY A 128 -0.53 15.27 -6.90
C GLY A 128 -0.40 14.79 -8.33
N THR A 129 0.64 15.25 -8.98
CA THR A 129 0.95 14.89 -10.36
C THR A 129 2.40 14.41 -10.44
N VAL A 130 2.66 13.37 -11.22
CA VAL A 130 4.00 12.87 -11.47
C VAL A 130 4.68 13.83 -12.45
N GLU A 131 5.71 14.53 -11.99
CA GLU A 131 6.46 15.45 -12.85
C GLU A 131 7.59 14.75 -13.59
N ASN A 132 8.21 13.78 -12.96
CA ASN A 132 9.33 13.04 -13.54
C ASN A 132 9.50 11.71 -12.83
N ILE A 133 10.10 10.74 -13.52
CA ILE A 133 10.41 9.43 -12.95
C ILE A 133 11.85 9.11 -13.30
N ALA A 134 12.67 8.90 -12.27
CA ALA A 134 14.07 8.53 -12.47
C ALA A 134 14.20 7.04 -12.84
N PRO A 135 15.34 6.63 -13.41
CA PRO A 135 15.55 5.21 -13.76
C PRO A 135 15.41 4.24 -12.59
N ASP A 136 15.65 4.70 -11.37
CA ASP A 136 15.50 3.87 -10.16
C ASP A 136 14.07 3.87 -9.62
N ALA A 137 13.12 4.42 -10.37
CA ALA A 137 11.70 4.54 -10.02
C ALA A 137 11.39 5.62 -8.96
N THR A 138 12.37 6.43 -8.56
CA THR A 138 12.08 7.61 -7.72
C THR A 138 11.26 8.60 -8.54
N MET A 139 10.14 9.05 -7.99
CA MET A 139 9.25 9.96 -8.69
C MET A 139 9.39 11.38 -8.14
N ARG A 140 9.43 12.36 -9.05
CA ARG A 140 9.28 13.75 -8.66
C ARG A 140 7.80 14.07 -8.73
N LEU A 141 7.21 14.44 -7.59
CA LEU A 141 5.80 14.73 -7.49
C LEU A 141 5.56 16.21 -7.20
N LYS A 142 4.51 16.75 -7.79
CA LYS A 142 4.00 18.05 -7.40
C LYS A 142 2.61 17.87 -6.80
N LEU A 143 2.49 18.19 -5.54
CA LEU A 143 1.21 18.06 -4.84
C LEU A 143 0.31 19.24 -5.21
N ASP A 144 -0.99 19.03 -5.10
CA ASP A 144 -1.97 20.09 -5.42
C ASP A 144 -1.86 21.28 -4.49
N ASN A 145 -1.25 21.08 -3.30
CA ASN A 145 -1.00 22.20 -2.37
C ASN A 145 0.21 23.06 -2.78
N GLY A 146 0.86 22.76 -3.91
CA GLY A 146 2.03 23.51 -4.41
C GLY A 146 3.38 22.95 -3.99
N GLN A 147 3.42 21.97 -3.10
CA GLN A 147 4.66 21.36 -2.64
C GLN A 147 5.21 20.40 -3.70
N SER A 148 6.52 20.44 -3.92
CA SER A 148 7.19 19.46 -4.78
C SER A 148 8.09 18.59 -3.93
N MET A 149 8.22 17.30 -4.29
CA MET A 149 9.01 16.37 -3.51
C MET A 149 9.49 15.19 -4.35
N ASP A 150 10.58 14.56 -3.90
CA ASP A 150 10.98 13.27 -4.42
C ASP A 150 10.29 12.18 -3.61
N TYR A 151 9.78 11.18 -4.30
CA TYR A 151 9.00 10.13 -3.66
C TYR A 151 9.51 8.76 -4.11
N GLU A 152 9.78 7.91 -3.13
CA GLU A 152 10.24 6.54 -3.38
C GLU A 152 9.09 5.56 -3.07
N PRO A 153 8.42 5.02 -4.11
CA PRO A 153 7.27 4.14 -3.88
C PRO A 153 7.61 2.88 -3.08
N GLN A 154 8.87 2.42 -3.17
CA GLN A 154 9.30 1.23 -2.43
C GLN A 154 9.32 1.47 -0.93
N ARG A 155 9.64 2.68 -0.51
CA ARG A 155 9.65 3.05 0.92
C ARG A 155 8.27 3.46 1.41
N HIS A 156 7.45 4.03 0.52
CA HIS A 156 6.14 4.58 0.87
C HIS A 156 5.10 4.07 -0.14
N PRO A 157 4.68 2.81 0.00
CA PRO A 157 3.88 2.17 -1.06
C PRO A 157 2.39 2.51 -1.06
N HIS A 158 1.95 3.42 -0.21
CA HIS A 158 0.52 3.77 -0.10
C HIS A 158 0.14 4.84 -1.12
N LEU A 159 0.16 4.46 -2.38
CA LEU A 159 -0.05 5.36 -3.51
C LEU A 159 -1.01 4.72 -4.50
N ASP A 160 -1.94 5.48 -5.02
CA ASP A 160 -2.88 5.02 -6.03
C ASP A 160 -3.05 6.07 -7.12
N TYR A 161 -3.77 5.72 -8.17
CA TYR A 161 -4.11 6.68 -9.21
C TYR A 161 -5.09 7.70 -8.65
N GLY A 162 -4.90 8.95 -9.04
CA GLY A 162 -5.75 10.04 -8.61
C GLY A 162 -6.86 10.39 -9.58
N TYR A 163 -7.09 9.53 -10.54
CA TYR A 163 -8.21 9.74 -11.45
C TYR A 163 -9.51 9.45 -10.72
N ALA A 164 -10.35 10.11 -10.90
CA ALA A 164 -11.37 9.81 -10.24
C ALA A 164 -12.28 9.10 -10.33
N VAL A 165 -12.21 9.13 -10.26
CA VAL A 165 -12.80 8.86 -9.88
C VAL A 165 -13.89 8.89 -10.01
N THR A 166 -14.11 9.18 -10.29
CA THR A 166 -15.07 9.47 -10.42
C THR A 166 -15.89 8.85 -10.72
N SER A 167 -15.79 8.60 -10.96
CA SER A 167 -16.82 8.32 -11.23
C SER A 167 -17.43 7.51 -11.02
#